data_cefad8987eebef3840087d28c5e2b1a6
#
_entry.id   cefad8987eebef3840087d28c5e2b1a6
#
_cell.length_a   1.000
_cell.length_b   1.000
_cell.length_c   1.000
_cell.angle_alpha   90.00
_cell.angle_beta   90.00
_cell.angle_gamma   90.00
#
_symmetry.space_group_name_H-M   'P 1'
#
loop_
_entity.id
_entity.type
_entity.pdbx_description
1 polymer ?
#
loop_
_entity_poly.entity_id
_entity_poly.type
_entity_poly.pdbx_seq_one_letter_code
_entity_poly.pdbx_strand_id
1 'polypeptide(L)'
;VFYTGAAPNQQAIPSVEYLMSKEGGGAKRWVLLGTDYVYPRTTNKILRAFLKSKGVADKDIDEKYTPFGHSDYQTIVADIKKFSAGGKTAVVSTINGDSNVPFYKELGNQGLKATDVPVVAFSVGEEELRGVDTKPLVGHLAAWNYFMSLKNPENDAFKKKWAAYAKAKKLPGADKPLTNDPMEATYIGIYMWKHAVEKAKSFDVDKVSVAMGGQTFKAPSGFMAKMDEKNHHLHKPVFIGEVKADGQFNVVWKTKGPIKAVPWSPYIAGNDKKKDEPALMAEKK
;
A
#
# COMPACT_ATOMS: atom_id res chain seq x y z
N VAL A 1 -8.81 17.21 7.81
CA VAL A 1 -8.78 15.80 7.42
C VAL A 1 -7.48 15.20 7.90
N PHE A 2 -7.51 13.93 8.40
CA PHE A 2 -6.35 13.15 8.82
C PHE A 2 -6.22 11.91 7.95
N TYR A 3 -5.01 11.59 7.55
CA TYR A 3 -4.72 10.45 6.67
C TYR A 3 -3.97 9.37 7.45
N THR A 4 -4.58 8.21 7.58
CA THR A 4 -4.01 7.05 8.29
C THR A 4 -3.51 5.97 7.34
N GLY A 5 -3.86 6.05 6.05
CA GLY A 5 -3.31 5.21 4.98
C GLY A 5 -1.97 5.73 4.45
N ALA A 6 -1.36 4.96 3.55
CA ALA A 6 -0.06 5.26 2.96
C ALA A 6 -0.11 6.43 1.97
N ALA A 7 0.88 7.31 2.01
CA ALA A 7 1.25 8.16 0.89
C ALA A 7 2.18 7.39 -0.08
N PRO A 8 2.35 7.82 -1.36
CA PRO A 8 3.17 7.10 -2.33
C PRO A 8 4.62 6.82 -1.89
N ASN A 9 5.23 7.71 -1.11
CA ASN A 9 6.55 7.47 -0.53
C ASN A 9 6.56 6.48 0.64
N GLN A 10 5.39 6.07 1.12
CA GLN A 10 5.21 5.08 2.18
C GLN A 10 4.68 3.73 1.63
N GLN A 11 4.69 3.53 0.33
CA GLN A 11 4.28 2.29 -0.33
C GLN A 11 4.99 2.13 -1.69
N ALA A 12 4.66 2.98 -2.66
CA ALA A 12 5.06 2.82 -4.05
C ALA A 12 6.57 3.02 -4.28
N ILE A 13 7.15 4.10 -3.78
CA ILE A 13 8.56 4.41 -3.97
C ILE A 13 9.48 3.33 -3.35
N PRO A 14 9.32 2.94 -2.07
CA PRO A 14 10.18 1.92 -1.47
C PRO A 14 10.08 0.55 -2.17
N SER A 15 8.89 0.21 -2.70
CA SER A 15 8.68 -1.05 -3.42
C SER A 15 9.46 -1.09 -4.74
N VAL A 16 9.44 0.00 -5.47
CA VAL A 16 10.20 0.12 -6.72
C VAL A 16 11.70 0.13 -6.42
N GLU A 17 12.15 0.83 -5.38
CA GLU A 17 13.55 0.80 -4.94
C GLU A 17 14.01 -0.61 -4.56
N TYR A 18 13.17 -1.36 -3.84
CA TYR A 18 13.45 -2.76 -3.54
C TYR A 18 13.61 -3.60 -4.81
N LEU A 19 12.66 -3.53 -5.74
CA LEU A 19 12.72 -4.28 -7.01
C LEU A 19 13.90 -3.88 -7.89
N MET A 20 14.39 -2.62 -7.80
CA MET A 20 15.61 -2.17 -8.47
C MET A 20 16.88 -2.73 -7.83
N SER A 21 16.84 -3.09 -6.56
CA SER A 21 17.99 -3.62 -5.82
C SER A 21 18.35 -5.03 -6.28
N LYS A 22 19.56 -5.49 -5.94
CA LYS A 22 19.99 -6.87 -6.19
C LYS A 22 19.09 -7.87 -5.45
N GLU A 23 18.69 -7.55 -4.23
CA GLU A 23 17.82 -8.37 -3.38
C GLU A 23 16.42 -8.55 -4.00
N GLY A 24 15.86 -7.48 -4.55
CA GLY A 24 14.56 -7.48 -5.24
C GLY A 24 14.60 -7.92 -6.70
N GLY A 25 15.73 -8.44 -7.19
CA GLY A 25 15.85 -9.00 -8.55
C GLY A 25 16.50 -8.08 -9.58
N GLY A 26 16.72 -6.80 -9.29
CA GLY A 26 17.43 -5.85 -10.15
C GLY A 26 16.66 -5.47 -11.41
N ALA A 27 15.37 -5.20 -11.28
CA ALA A 27 14.51 -4.78 -12.39
C ALA A 27 15.03 -3.50 -13.06
N LYS A 28 14.98 -3.50 -14.40
CA LYS A 28 15.41 -2.39 -15.27
C LYS A 28 14.28 -1.86 -16.14
N ARG A 29 13.24 -2.67 -16.32
CA ARG A 29 12.09 -2.37 -17.17
C ARG A 29 10.82 -2.45 -16.32
N TRP A 30 9.83 -1.62 -16.61
CA TRP A 30 8.71 -1.39 -15.72
C TRP A 30 7.40 -1.36 -16.48
N VAL A 31 6.43 -2.13 -16.02
CA VAL A 31 5.04 -2.00 -16.44
C VAL A 31 4.27 -1.39 -15.29
N LEU A 32 3.66 -0.23 -15.49
CA LEU A 32 2.81 0.46 -14.54
C LEU A 32 1.35 0.21 -14.95
N LEU A 33 0.71 -0.77 -14.33
CA LEU A 33 -0.65 -1.20 -14.68
C LEU A 33 -1.63 -0.82 -13.57
N GLY A 34 -2.69 -0.10 -13.91
CA GLY A 34 -3.66 0.34 -12.91
C GLY A 34 -5.09 0.42 -13.38
N THR A 35 -6.02 0.48 -12.44
CA THR A 35 -7.40 0.87 -12.70
C THR A 35 -7.46 2.34 -13.10
N ASP A 36 -8.33 2.69 -14.05
CA ASP A 36 -8.37 4.05 -14.60
C ASP A 36 -9.17 5.02 -13.72
N TYR A 37 -8.50 5.58 -12.70
CA TYR A 37 -9.01 6.68 -11.88
C TYR A 37 -7.86 7.44 -11.17
N VAL A 38 -8.20 8.40 -10.30
CA VAL A 38 -7.25 9.37 -9.75
C VAL A 38 -6.05 8.73 -9.02
N TYR A 39 -6.29 7.67 -8.22
CA TYR A 39 -5.21 7.05 -7.42
C TYR A 39 -4.14 6.38 -8.30
N PRO A 40 -4.45 5.42 -9.20
CA PRO A 40 -3.46 4.83 -10.09
C PRO A 40 -2.77 5.84 -10.99
N ARG A 41 -3.52 6.76 -11.58
CA ARG A 41 -2.95 7.78 -12.44
C ARG A 41 -1.96 8.69 -11.71
N THR A 42 -2.28 9.10 -10.49
CA THR A 42 -1.38 9.91 -9.67
C THR A 42 -0.14 9.11 -9.23
N THR A 43 -0.34 7.88 -8.77
CA THR A 43 0.74 7.00 -8.32
C THR A 43 1.70 6.69 -9.49
N ASN A 44 1.17 6.31 -10.65
CA ASN A 44 1.98 5.99 -11.82
C ASN A 44 2.72 7.22 -12.37
N LYS A 45 2.09 8.40 -12.35
CA LYS A 45 2.77 9.68 -12.67
C LYS A 45 3.99 9.91 -11.76
N ILE A 46 3.85 9.69 -10.46
CA ILE A 46 4.95 9.82 -9.50
C ILE A 46 6.02 8.76 -9.77
N LEU A 47 5.62 7.50 -9.98
CA LEU A 47 6.55 6.41 -10.25
C LEU A 47 7.31 6.59 -11.56
N ARG A 48 6.65 7.03 -12.64
CA ARG A 48 7.33 7.35 -13.91
C ARG A 48 8.39 8.43 -13.69
N ALA A 49 8.04 9.52 -13.01
CA ALA A 49 8.99 10.60 -12.71
C ALA A 49 10.14 10.12 -11.81
N PHE A 50 9.85 9.29 -10.81
CA PHE A 50 10.85 8.64 -9.96
C PHE A 50 11.79 7.73 -10.77
N LEU A 51 11.27 6.84 -11.61
CA LEU A 51 12.04 5.95 -12.46
C LEU A 51 12.98 6.73 -13.41
N LYS A 52 12.48 7.81 -14.02
CA LYS A 52 13.27 8.71 -14.86
C LYS A 52 14.40 9.37 -14.06
N SER A 53 14.16 9.78 -12.82
CA SER A 53 15.19 10.34 -11.94
C SER A 53 16.30 9.33 -11.58
N LYS A 54 15.99 8.01 -11.68
CA LYS A 54 16.96 6.91 -11.53
C LYS A 54 17.62 6.49 -12.83
N GLY A 55 17.39 7.22 -13.94
CA GLY A 55 18.00 6.96 -15.24
C GLY A 55 17.27 5.93 -16.10
N VAL A 56 16.05 5.50 -15.73
CA VAL A 56 15.25 4.61 -16.57
C VAL A 56 14.71 5.37 -17.79
N ALA A 57 14.98 4.85 -18.99
CA ALA A 57 14.54 5.48 -20.24
C ALA A 57 13.03 5.27 -20.47
N ASP A 58 12.37 6.19 -21.19
CA ASP A 58 10.93 6.09 -21.48
C ASP A 58 10.55 4.77 -22.20
N LYS A 59 11.40 4.24 -23.07
CA LYS A 59 11.20 2.94 -23.74
C LYS A 59 11.16 1.74 -22.79
N ASP A 60 11.65 1.91 -21.59
CA ASP A 60 11.71 0.89 -20.53
C ASP A 60 10.62 1.08 -19.48
N ILE A 61 9.63 1.95 -19.74
CA ILE A 61 8.46 2.19 -18.91
C ILE A 61 7.20 2.08 -19.79
N ASP A 62 6.44 1.01 -19.61
CA ASP A 62 5.13 0.82 -20.23
C ASP A 62 4.03 1.14 -19.20
N GLU A 63 3.02 1.91 -19.60
CA GLU A 63 1.97 2.37 -18.70
C GLU A 63 0.59 2.06 -19.29
N LYS A 64 -0.21 1.30 -18.54
CA LYS A 64 -1.51 0.79 -18.99
C LYS A 64 -2.59 1.01 -17.93
N TYR A 65 -3.81 1.24 -18.38
CA TYR A 65 -4.97 1.41 -17.52
C TYR A 65 -6.14 0.59 -18.01
N THR A 66 -6.95 0.09 -17.07
CA THR A 66 -8.18 -0.65 -17.32
C THR A 66 -9.36 -0.02 -16.57
N PRO A 67 -10.59 -0.10 -17.07
CA PRO A 67 -11.75 0.37 -16.32
C PRO A 67 -11.96 -0.47 -15.04
N PHE A 68 -12.78 0.04 -14.11
CA PHE A 68 -13.25 -0.76 -12.98
C PHE A 68 -14.02 -2.01 -13.47
N GLY A 69 -13.82 -3.13 -12.80
CA GLY A 69 -14.48 -4.39 -13.15
C GLY A 69 -13.92 -5.07 -14.41
N HIS A 70 -12.79 -4.59 -14.93
CA HIS A 70 -12.13 -5.23 -16.07
C HIS A 70 -11.75 -6.68 -15.76
N SER A 71 -12.04 -7.59 -16.68
CA SER A 71 -11.83 -9.03 -16.48
C SER A 71 -11.07 -9.75 -17.61
N ASP A 72 -10.88 -9.09 -18.76
CA ASP A 72 -10.13 -9.66 -19.89
C ASP A 72 -8.72 -9.10 -19.97
N TYR A 73 -7.77 -9.78 -19.34
CA TYR A 73 -6.36 -9.39 -19.31
C TYR A 73 -5.49 -10.09 -20.37
N GLN A 74 -6.07 -10.85 -21.30
CA GLN A 74 -5.32 -11.66 -22.25
C GLN A 74 -4.32 -10.83 -23.06
N THR A 75 -4.77 -9.75 -23.68
CA THR A 75 -3.90 -8.86 -24.46
C THR A 75 -2.88 -8.16 -23.60
N ILE A 76 -3.29 -7.65 -22.42
CA ILE A 76 -2.39 -6.93 -21.51
C ILE A 76 -1.25 -7.83 -21.03
N VAL A 77 -1.56 -9.07 -20.64
CA VAL A 77 -0.54 -10.03 -20.18
C VAL A 77 0.37 -10.48 -21.33
N ALA A 78 -0.18 -10.65 -22.56
CA ALA A 78 0.65 -10.91 -23.75
C ALA A 78 1.63 -9.76 -24.02
N ASP A 79 1.19 -8.51 -23.89
CA ASP A 79 2.03 -7.33 -24.02
C ASP A 79 3.12 -7.30 -22.93
N ILE A 80 2.78 -7.60 -21.67
CA ILE A 80 3.75 -7.70 -20.57
C ILE A 80 4.81 -8.75 -20.90
N LYS A 81 4.40 -9.93 -21.38
CA LYS A 81 5.30 -11.01 -21.79
C LYS A 81 6.23 -10.57 -22.91
N LYS A 82 5.70 -9.93 -23.95
CA LYS A 82 6.49 -9.38 -25.05
C LYS A 82 7.47 -8.30 -24.56
N PHE A 83 7.02 -7.39 -23.71
CA PHE A 83 7.85 -6.33 -23.15
C PHE A 83 8.97 -6.91 -22.28
N SER A 84 8.70 -7.93 -21.49
CA SER A 84 9.68 -8.56 -20.59
C SER A 84 10.80 -9.31 -21.33
N ALA A 85 10.60 -9.71 -22.58
CA ALA A 85 11.66 -10.28 -23.42
C ALA A 85 12.86 -9.33 -23.65
N GLY A 86 12.64 -8.02 -23.45
CA GLY A 86 13.70 -7.01 -23.56
C GLY A 86 14.61 -6.88 -22.35
N GLY A 87 14.40 -7.61 -21.26
CA GLY A 87 15.25 -7.57 -20.07
C GLY A 87 14.48 -7.72 -18.75
N LYS A 88 15.21 -7.64 -17.63
CA LYS A 88 14.64 -7.76 -16.27
C LYS A 88 13.50 -6.76 -16.05
N THR A 89 12.28 -7.26 -16.04
CA THR A 89 11.04 -6.48 -15.97
C THR A 89 10.31 -6.76 -14.66
N ALA A 90 9.74 -5.73 -14.07
CA ALA A 90 8.78 -5.84 -12.99
C ALA A 90 7.46 -5.13 -13.35
N VAL A 91 6.36 -5.62 -12.81
CA VAL A 91 5.03 -4.98 -12.92
C VAL A 91 4.70 -4.32 -11.58
N VAL A 92 4.33 -3.05 -11.62
CA VAL A 92 3.71 -2.35 -10.50
C VAL A 92 2.20 -2.33 -10.75
N SER A 93 1.45 -2.99 -9.88
CA SER A 93 0.00 -3.09 -9.99
C SER A 93 -0.72 -2.16 -9.02
N THR A 94 -1.46 -1.22 -9.57
CA THR A 94 -2.45 -0.39 -8.88
C THR A 94 -3.88 -0.75 -9.32
N ILE A 95 -4.09 -2.01 -9.71
CA ILE A 95 -5.42 -2.58 -9.99
C ILE A 95 -6.18 -2.71 -8.67
N ASN A 96 -7.45 -2.32 -8.65
CA ASN A 96 -8.29 -2.40 -7.46
C ASN A 96 -9.41 -3.42 -7.58
N GLY A 97 -9.78 -3.99 -6.43
CA GLY A 97 -10.92 -4.87 -6.28
C GLY A 97 -10.80 -6.17 -7.05
N ASP A 98 -11.94 -6.68 -7.50
CA ASP A 98 -12.10 -8.01 -8.11
C ASP A 98 -11.32 -8.19 -9.42
N SER A 99 -10.91 -7.09 -10.08
CA SER A 99 -10.09 -7.12 -11.30
C SER A 99 -8.69 -7.72 -11.07
N ASN A 100 -8.22 -7.81 -9.82
CA ASN A 100 -6.97 -8.49 -9.50
C ASN A 100 -7.03 -9.99 -9.81
N VAL A 101 -8.16 -10.65 -9.53
CA VAL A 101 -8.32 -12.10 -9.73
C VAL A 101 -8.08 -12.53 -11.18
N PRO A 102 -8.80 -11.98 -12.20
CA PRO A 102 -8.56 -12.34 -13.58
C PRO A 102 -7.18 -11.91 -14.08
N PHE A 103 -6.59 -10.83 -13.57
CA PHE A 103 -5.23 -10.43 -13.93
C PHE A 103 -4.19 -11.50 -13.55
N TYR A 104 -4.17 -11.93 -12.29
CA TYR A 104 -3.22 -12.96 -11.85
C TYR A 104 -3.50 -14.33 -12.46
N LYS A 105 -4.78 -14.69 -12.65
CA LYS A 105 -5.15 -15.91 -13.35
C LYS A 105 -4.54 -15.93 -14.76
N GLU A 106 -4.62 -14.81 -15.46
CA GLU A 106 -4.09 -14.70 -16.82
C GLU A 106 -2.56 -14.71 -16.86
N LEU A 107 -1.88 -14.11 -15.87
CA LEU A 107 -0.43 -14.27 -15.71
C LEU A 107 -0.05 -15.77 -15.63
N GLY A 108 -0.76 -16.53 -14.80
CA GLY A 108 -0.58 -17.98 -14.68
C GLY A 108 -0.87 -18.74 -15.98
N ASN A 109 -1.97 -18.41 -16.67
CA ASN A 109 -2.36 -19.02 -17.96
C ASN A 109 -1.28 -18.85 -19.03
N GLN A 110 -0.65 -17.69 -19.11
CA GLN A 110 0.41 -17.40 -20.07
C GLN A 110 1.82 -17.78 -19.58
N GLY A 111 1.91 -18.43 -18.41
CA GLY A 111 3.16 -18.97 -17.85
C GLY A 111 4.11 -17.91 -17.32
N LEU A 112 3.65 -16.70 -17.01
CA LEU A 112 4.45 -15.66 -16.35
C LEU A 112 4.50 -15.95 -14.85
N LYS A 113 5.69 -16.28 -14.35
CA LYS A 113 5.94 -16.56 -12.93
C LYS A 113 6.55 -15.33 -12.24
N ALA A 114 6.39 -15.27 -10.93
CA ALA A 114 7.01 -14.23 -10.10
C ALA A 114 8.54 -14.18 -10.22
N THR A 115 9.19 -15.34 -10.50
CA THR A 115 10.64 -15.44 -10.75
C THR A 115 11.07 -14.77 -12.04
N ASP A 116 10.19 -14.67 -13.02
CA ASP A 116 10.48 -14.15 -14.36
C ASP A 116 10.09 -12.66 -14.46
N VAL A 117 8.85 -12.35 -14.03
CA VAL A 117 8.28 -11.02 -14.03
C VAL A 117 7.54 -10.79 -12.70
N PRO A 118 8.23 -10.36 -11.64
CA PRO A 118 7.58 -10.07 -10.37
C PRO A 118 6.55 -8.96 -10.53
N VAL A 119 5.38 -9.17 -9.92
CA VAL A 119 4.36 -8.13 -9.72
C VAL A 119 4.47 -7.66 -8.30
N VAL A 120 4.50 -6.35 -8.06
CA VAL A 120 4.23 -5.75 -6.75
C VAL A 120 2.88 -5.04 -6.80
N ALA A 121 1.95 -5.46 -5.95
CA ALA A 121 0.62 -4.90 -5.84
C ALA A 121 0.49 -3.94 -4.66
N PHE A 122 -0.32 -2.90 -4.83
CA PHE A 122 -0.62 -1.92 -3.78
C PHE A 122 -2.07 -2.00 -3.29
N SER A 123 -2.82 -3.00 -3.78
CA SER A 123 -4.24 -3.22 -3.44
C SER A 123 -4.57 -4.70 -3.28
N VAL A 124 -3.57 -5.54 -3.02
CA VAL A 124 -3.77 -6.97 -2.73
C VAL A 124 -3.27 -7.25 -1.31
N GLY A 125 -4.16 -7.61 -0.44
CA GLY A 125 -3.90 -8.00 0.94
C GLY A 125 -4.59 -9.32 1.29
N GLU A 126 -4.70 -9.63 2.56
CA GLU A 126 -5.24 -10.90 3.05
C GLU A 126 -6.73 -11.08 2.68
N GLU A 127 -7.51 -9.98 2.66
CA GLU A 127 -8.94 -10.07 2.30
C GLU A 127 -9.13 -10.32 0.80
N GLU A 128 -8.33 -9.71 -0.06
CA GLU A 128 -8.38 -9.92 -1.51
C GLU A 128 -7.98 -11.35 -1.88
N LEU A 129 -7.18 -12.02 -1.04
CA LEU A 129 -6.79 -13.42 -1.22
C LEU A 129 -7.80 -14.42 -0.61
N ARG A 130 -8.83 -13.95 0.08
CA ARG A 130 -9.86 -14.81 0.66
C ARG A 130 -10.65 -15.55 -0.42
N GLY A 131 -10.55 -16.87 -0.41
CA GLY A 131 -11.32 -17.71 -1.33
C GLY A 131 -10.84 -17.71 -2.79
N VAL A 132 -9.69 -17.09 -3.06
CA VAL A 132 -9.06 -17.04 -4.38
C VAL A 132 -8.07 -18.22 -4.52
N ASP A 133 -7.96 -18.79 -5.73
CA ASP A 133 -6.82 -19.66 -6.05
C ASP A 133 -5.52 -18.86 -6.03
N THR A 134 -4.70 -19.10 -5.02
CA THR A 134 -3.45 -18.36 -4.81
C THR A 134 -2.30 -18.86 -5.69
N LYS A 135 -2.43 -20.00 -6.36
CA LYS A 135 -1.33 -20.58 -7.18
C LYS A 135 -0.69 -19.58 -8.15
N PRO A 136 -1.44 -18.82 -8.94
CA PRO A 136 -0.84 -17.84 -9.86
C PRO A 136 -0.22 -16.63 -9.14
N LEU A 137 -0.53 -16.42 -7.85
CA LEU A 137 -0.04 -15.29 -7.08
C LEU A 137 1.20 -15.61 -6.25
N VAL A 138 1.47 -16.89 -5.98
CA VAL A 138 2.60 -17.29 -5.11
C VAL A 138 3.92 -16.74 -5.63
N GLY A 139 4.68 -16.10 -4.72
CA GLY A 139 5.95 -15.47 -5.04
C GLY A 139 5.84 -14.02 -5.56
N HIS A 140 4.66 -13.58 -6.02
CA HIS A 140 4.43 -12.17 -6.30
C HIS A 140 4.36 -11.36 -5.00
N LEU A 141 4.50 -10.06 -5.11
CA LEU A 141 4.70 -9.17 -3.98
C LEU A 141 3.49 -8.26 -3.74
N ALA A 142 3.30 -7.87 -2.50
CA ALA A 142 2.46 -6.74 -2.14
C ALA A 142 3.25 -5.79 -1.22
N ALA A 143 2.91 -4.52 -1.27
CA ALA A 143 3.53 -3.52 -0.41
C ALA A 143 2.46 -2.81 0.43
N TRP A 144 2.64 -2.89 1.75
CA TRP A 144 1.71 -2.33 2.72
C TRP A 144 2.45 -1.78 3.95
N ASN A 145 1.71 -1.13 4.85
CA ASN A 145 2.25 -0.69 6.14
C ASN A 145 1.95 -1.71 7.27
N TYR A 146 1.20 -2.76 6.95
CA TYR A 146 0.83 -3.82 7.85
C TYR A 146 0.57 -5.12 7.08
N PHE A 147 0.90 -6.26 7.68
CA PHE A 147 0.44 -7.60 7.28
C PHE A 147 -0.03 -8.38 8.51
N MET A 148 -1.07 -9.18 8.35
CA MET A 148 -1.59 -10.04 9.43
C MET A 148 -0.54 -11.02 9.96
N SER A 149 0.41 -11.42 9.12
CA SER A 149 1.51 -12.35 9.44
C SER A 149 2.59 -11.77 10.35
N LEU A 150 2.59 -10.47 10.62
CA LEU A 150 3.54 -9.83 11.52
C LEU A 150 3.44 -10.42 12.94
N LYS A 151 4.60 -10.67 13.54
CA LYS A 151 4.70 -11.30 14.87
C LYS A 151 5.12 -10.28 15.90
N ASN A 152 4.17 -9.80 16.68
CA ASN A 152 4.39 -8.92 17.84
C ASN A 152 3.12 -8.90 18.72
N PRO A 153 3.23 -8.52 20.01
CA PRO A 153 2.10 -8.52 20.95
C PRO A 153 0.93 -7.63 20.55
N GLU A 154 1.22 -6.48 19.94
CA GLU A 154 0.20 -5.51 19.51
C GLU A 154 -0.66 -6.11 18.40
N ASN A 155 -0.04 -6.81 17.44
CA ASN A 155 -0.76 -7.51 16.37
C ASN A 155 -1.60 -8.66 16.92
N ASP A 156 -1.06 -9.43 17.84
CA ASP A 156 -1.80 -10.55 18.43
C ASP A 156 -3.03 -10.04 19.21
N ALA A 157 -2.89 -8.94 19.93
CA ALA A 157 -4.01 -8.29 20.59
C ALA A 157 -5.05 -7.74 19.59
N PHE A 158 -4.62 -7.13 18.51
CA PHE A 158 -5.48 -6.62 17.43
C PHE A 158 -6.28 -7.75 16.78
N LYS A 159 -5.62 -8.81 16.33
CA LYS A 159 -6.26 -10.00 15.74
C LYS A 159 -7.28 -10.64 16.69
N LYS A 160 -6.91 -10.77 17.98
CA LYS A 160 -7.82 -11.32 19.01
C LYS A 160 -9.07 -10.47 19.20
N LYS A 161 -8.92 -9.14 19.27
CA LYS A 161 -10.06 -8.21 19.38
C LYS A 161 -10.97 -8.30 18.17
N TRP A 162 -10.39 -8.32 16.97
CA TRP A 162 -11.15 -8.43 15.74
C TRP A 162 -11.93 -9.75 15.67
N ALA A 163 -11.26 -10.88 15.93
CA ALA A 163 -11.91 -12.19 15.92
C ALA A 163 -13.07 -12.28 16.91
N ALA A 164 -12.90 -11.76 18.14
CA ALA A 164 -13.96 -11.72 19.14
C ALA A 164 -15.16 -10.86 18.68
N TYR A 165 -14.88 -9.68 18.10
CA TYR A 165 -15.92 -8.79 17.57
C TYR A 165 -16.67 -9.42 16.39
N ALA A 166 -15.94 -9.96 15.41
CA ALA A 166 -16.52 -10.58 14.23
C ALA A 166 -17.45 -11.75 14.62
N LYS A 167 -17.02 -12.60 15.56
CA LYS A 167 -17.82 -13.69 16.10
C LYS A 167 -19.07 -13.19 16.83
N ALA A 168 -18.91 -12.22 17.72
CA ALA A 168 -20.03 -11.66 18.50
C ALA A 168 -21.09 -11.00 17.61
N LYS A 169 -20.66 -10.38 16.51
CA LYS A 169 -21.55 -9.71 15.54
C LYS A 169 -22.00 -10.61 14.40
N LYS A 170 -21.54 -11.86 14.37
CA LYS A 170 -21.85 -12.84 13.31
C LYS A 170 -21.54 -12.29 11.91
N LEU A 171 -20.39 -11.62 11.76
CA LEU A 171 -19.99 -11.03 10.49
C LEU A 171 -19.67 -12.12 9.46
N PRO A 172 -19.82 -11.84 8.16
CA PRO A 172 -19.31 -12.73 7.11
C PRO A 172 -17.82 -13.04 7.33
N GLY A 173 -17.42 -14.32 7.21
CA GLY A 173 -16.04 -14.75 7.42
C GLY A 173 -15.57 -14.78 8.88
N ALA A 174 -16.47 -14.68 9.87
CA ALA A 174 -16.12 -14.73 11.30
C ALA A 174 -15.55 -16.07 11.78
N ASP A 175 -15.73 -17.13 11.00
CA ASP A 175 -15.10 -18.44 11.18
C ASP A 175 -13.60 -18.44 10.85
N LYS A 176 -13.18 -17.57 9.94
CA LYS A 176 -11.77 -17.35 9.54
C LYS A 176 -11.49 -15.84 9.46
N PRO A 177 -11.45 -15.14 10.61
CA PRO A 177 -11.29 -13.69 10.62
C PRO A 177 -9.89 -13.30 10.11
N LEU A 178 -9.84 -12.39 9.14
CA LEU A 178 -8.61 -11.82 8.61
C LEU A 178 -8.49 -10.37 9.05
N THR A 179 -7.25 -9.87 9.08
CA THR A 179 -6.91 -8.46 9.24
C THR A 179 -6.00 -8.04 8.09
N ASN A 180 -6.11 -6.80 7.66
CA ASN A 180 -5.31 -6.22 6.58
C ASN A 180 -4.89 -4.78 6.89
N ASP A 181 -4.10 -4.16 6.02
CA ASP A 181 -3.59 -2.79 6.20
C ASP A 181 -4.71 -1.74 6.35
N PRO A 182 -5.77 -1.69 5.52
CA PRO A 182 -6.85 -0.72 5.70
C PRO A 182 -7.57 -0.83 7.05
N MET A 183 -7.69 -2.05 7.59
CA MET A 183 -8.26 -2.27 8.92
C MET A 183 -7.34 -1.73 10.02
N GLU A 184 -6.03 -1.98 9.93
CA GLU A 184 -5.04 -1.43 10.86
C GLU A 184 -5.03 0.09 10.81
N ALA A 185 -5.04 0.68 9.63
CA ALA A 185 -5.08 2.13 9.44
C ALA A 185 -6.33 2.75 10.10
N THR A 186 -7.50 2.14 9.92
CA THR A 186 -8.75 2.58 10.53
C THR A 186 -8.71 2.45 12.05
N TYR A 187 -8.21 1.31 12.56
CA TYR A 187 -8.06 1.05 13.98
C TYR A 187 -7.18 2.11 14.66
N ILE A 188 -6.02 2.42 14.09
CA ILE A 188 -5.13 3.49 14.58
C ILE A 188 -5.86 4.82 14.58
N GLY A 189 -6.50 5.18 13.48
CA GLY A 189 -7.19 6.46 13.32
C GLY A 189 -8.28 6.70 14.38
N ILE A 190 -9.10 5.69 14.66
CA ILE A 190 -10.15 5.78 15.69
C ILE A 190 -9.57 5.93 17.10
N TYR A 191 -8.51 5.17 17.45
CA TYR A 191 -7.87 5.31 18.75
C TYR A 191 -7.17 6.66 18.92
N MET A 192 -6.49 7.14 17.90
CA MET A 192 -5.87 8.47 17.94
C MET A 192 -6.93 9.58 18.09
N TRP A 193 -8.04 9.47 17.36
CA TRP A 193 -9.16 10.39 17.52
C TRP A 193 -9.72 10.36 18.96
N LYS A 194 -9.94 9.16 19.51
CA LYS A 194 -10.37 8.99 20.91
C LYS A 194 -9.42 9.70 21.87
N HIS A 195 -8.12 9.47 21.74
CA HIS A 195 -7.11 10.11 22.60
C HIS A 195 -7.09 11.65 22.39
N ALA A 196 -7.33 12.12 21.17
CA ALA A 196 -7.41 13.55 20.89
C ALA A 196 -8.61 14.20 21.59
N VAL A 197 -9.78 13.56 21.56
CA VAL A 197 -10.99 13.99 22.29
C VAL A 197 -10.73 14.03 23.79
N GLU A 198 -10.14 12.99 24.34
CA GLU A 198 -9.79 12.93 25.78
C GLU A 198 -8.80 14.02 26.19
N LYS A 199 -7.76 14.26 25.38
CA LYS A 199 -6.78 15.33 25.57
C LYS A 199 -7.39 16.72 25.47
N ALA A 200 -8.24 16.93 24.48
CA ALA A 200 -8.93 18.22 24.26
C ALA A 200 -10.06 18.47 25.26
N LYS A 201 -10.54 17.41 25.92
CA LYS A 201 -11.76 17.43 26.76
C LYS A 201 -12.97 18.04 26.02
N SER A 202 -13.07 17.74 24.71
CA SER A 202 -14.04 18.38 23.83
C SER A 202 -14.26 17.52 22.58
N PHE A 203 -15.44 17.63 21.98
CA PHE A 203 -15.76 17.12 20.64
C PHE A 203 -15.68 18.22 19.56
N ASP A 204 -15.29 19.43 19.93
CA ASP A 204 -15.08 20.53 18.99
C ASP A 204 -13.98 20.15 17.98
N VAL A 205 -14.29 20.34 16.69
CA VAL A 205 -13.44 19.86 15.58
C VAL A 205 -12.05 20.51 15.62
N ASP A 206 -11.98 21.80 15.92
CA ASP A 206 -10.71 22.54 15.91
C ASP A 206 -9.83 22.13 17.10
N LYS A 207 -10.41 21.98 18.28
CA LYS A 207 -9.69 21.51 19.48
C LYS A 207 -9.18 20.08 19.31
N VAL A 208 -10.01 19.20 18.74
CA VAL A 208 -9.63 17.82 18.47
C VAL A 208 -8.55 17.77 17.38
N SER A 209 -8.65 18.57 16.33
CA SER A 209 -7.63 18.66 15.28
C SER A 209 -6.26 19.07 15.82
N VAL A 210 -6.22 20.08 16.67
CA VAL A 210 -4.98 20.48 17.35
C VAL A 210 -4.43 19.38 18.24
N ALA A 211 -5.29 18.73 19.02
CA ALA A 211 -4.90 17.65 19.93
C ALA A 211 -4.42 16.37 19.19
N MET A 212 -4.85 16.17 17.94
CA MET A 212 -4.47 15.05 17.07
C MET A 212 -3.03 15.16 16.58
N GLY A 213 -2.56 16.37 16.30
CA GLY A 213 -1.19 16.62 15.83
C GLY A 213 -0.14 16.13 16.84
N GLY A 214 0.91 15.48 16.34
CA GLY A 214 2.01 14.98 17.15
C GLY A 214 1.71 13.74 17.98
N GLN A 215 0.47 13.24 18.01
CA GLN A 215 0.15 12.03 18.74
C GLN A 215 0.91 10.81 18.22
N THR A 216 1.20 9.90 19.13
CA THR A 216 1.80 8.60 18.82
C THR A 216 0.88 7.46 19.23
N PHE A 217 0.97 6.35 18.50
CA PHE A 217 0.21 5.14 18.78
C PHE A 217 1.06 3.89 18.51
N LYS A 218 1.11 2.98 19.48
CA LYS A 218 1.78 1.68 19.30
C LYS A 218 0.89 0.80 18.42
N ALA A 219 1.27 0.69 17.15
CA ALA A 219 0.44 0.09 16.11
C ALA A 219 0.58 -1.43 16.05
N PRO A 220 -0.44 -2.15 15.53
CA PRO A 220 -0.35 -3.59 15.22
C PRO A 220 0.82 -3.96 14.30
N SER A 221 1.27 -3.04 13.45
CA SER A 221 2.51 -3.20 12.67
C SER A 221 3.78 -3.34 13.52
N GLY A 222 3.68 -3.15 14.84
CA GLY A 222 4.80 -3.24 15.79
C GLY A 222 5.61 -1.96 15.92
N PHE A 223 5.31 -0.93 15.14
CA PHE A 223 5.98 0.36 15.16
C PHE A 223 5.18 1.41 15.94
N MET A 224 5.86 2.48 16.33
CA MET A 224 5.22 3.66 16.88
C MET A 224 4.77 4.56 15.74
N ALA A 225 3.49 4.53 15.39
CA ALA A 225 2.90 5.48 14.45
C ALA A 225 2.86 6.88 15.08
N LYS A 226 3.12 7.91 14.28
CA LYS A 226 3.04 9.32 14.71
C LYS A 226 2.21 10.12 13.71
N MET A 227 1.25 10.90 14.19
CA MET A 227 0.51 11.85 13.37
C MET A 227 1.37 13.10 13.12
N ASP A 228 1.65 13.39 11.86
CA ASP A 228 2.38 14.62 11.51
C ASP A 228 1.54 15.86 11.83
N GLU A 229 2.16 16.83 12.48
CA GLU A 229 1.49 18.07 12.91
C GLU A 229 1.19 19.03 11.75
N LYS A 230 1.97 18.93 10.66
CA LYS A 230 1.90 19.86 9.53
C LYS A 230 1.00 19.38 8.41
N ASN A 231 1.12 18.08 8.05
CA ASN A 231 0.39 17.54 6.90
C ASN A 231 -0.70 16.54 7.27
N HIS A 232 -0.89 16.25 8.55
CA HIS A 232 -1.94 15.35 9.09
C HIS A 232 -1.91 13.93 8.50
N HIS A 233 -0.72 13.44 8.13
CA HIS A 233 -0.51 12.05 7.71
C HIS A 233 0.22 11.28 8.81
N LEU A 234 -0.06 9.98 8.91
CA LEU A 234 0.70 9.10 9.78
C LEU A 234 2.11 8.84 9.24
N HIS A 235 3.11 8.87 10.13
CA HIS A 235 4.39 8.23 9.86
C HIS A 235 4.20 6.72 10.03
N LYS A 236 4.49 5.95 8.99
CA LYS A 236 4.24 4.50 8.95
C LYS A 236 5.46 3.72 8.44
N PRO A 237 5.66 2.47 8.88
CA PRO A 237 6.65 1.59 8.26
C PRO A 237 6.18 1.17 6.87
N VAL A 238 7.08 0.63 6.06
CA VAL A 238 6.74 -0.05 4.81
C VAL A 238 7.23 -1.48 4.90
N PHE A 239 6.37 -2.42 4.53
CA PHE A 239 6.70 -3.83 4.37
C PHE A 239 6.47 -4.26 2.93
N ILE A 240 7.32 -5.15 2.45
CA ILE A 240 7.09 -5.90 1.22
C ILE A 240 6.87 -7.34 1.62
N GLY A 241 5.71 -7.86 1.28
CA GLY A 241 5.28 -9.22 1.56
C GLY A 241 5.19 -10.03 0.27
N GLU A 242 5.73 -11.24 0.30
CA GLU A 242 5.60 -12.24 -0.74
C GLU A 242 4.36 -13.08 -0.48
N VAL A 243 3.53 -13.28 -1.48
CA VAL A 243 2.29 -14.08 -1.40
C VAL A 243 2.63 -15.55 -1.19
N LYS A 244 2.03 -16.16 -0.17
CA LYS A 244 2.12 -17.59 0.15
C LYS A 244 0.90 -18.35 -0.35
N ALA A 245 1.06 -19.65 -0.50
CA ALA A 245 -0.02 -20.56 -0.93
C ALA A 245 -1.24 -20.57 0.01
N ASP A 246 -1.07 -20.21 1.29
CA ASP A 246 -2.13 -20.13 2.29
C ASP A 246 -2.89 -18.79 2.30
N GLY A 247 -2.59 -17.89 1.35
CA GLY A 247 -3.19 -16.56 1.27
C GLY A 247 -2.65 -15.56 2.31
N GLN A 248 -1.55 -15.91 2.96
CA GLN A 248 -0.81 -15.02 3.86
C GLN A 248 0.44 -14.48 3.17
N PHE A 249 1.15 -13.60 3.83
CA PHE A 249 2.36 -12.98 3.30
C PHE A 249 3.58 -13.35 4.13
N ASN A 250 4.71 -13.60 3.43
CA ASN A 250 6.03 -13.65 4.01
C ASN A 250 6.70 -12.28 3.84
N VAL A 251 6.97 -11.57 4.92
CA VAL A 251 7.64 -10.26 4.85
C VAL A 251 9.09 -10.45 4.47
N VAL A 252 9.45 -10.06 3.25
CA VAL A 252 10.80 -10.21 2.67
C VAL A 252 11.64 -8.94 2.85
N TRP A 253 11.00 -7.78 3.03
CA TRP A 253 11.69 -6.51 3.25
C TRP A 253 10.84 -5.57 4.09
N LYS A 254 11.49 -4.69 4.85
CA LYS A 254 10.84 -3.62 5.62
C LYS A 254 11.77 -2.42 5.84
N THR A 255 11.19 -1.26 6.07
CA THR A 255 11.91 -0.08 6.55
C THR A 255 12.45 -0.30 7.97
N LYS A 256 13.54 0.40 8.32
CA LYS A 256 14.11 0.35 9.68
C LYS A 256 13.16 0.94 10.73
N GLY A 257 12.27 1.83 10.32
CA GLY A 257 11.29 2.49 11.18
C GLY A 257 10.19 3.15 10.36
N PRO A 258 9.23 3.82 11.02
CA PRO A 258 8.23 4.63 10.34
C PRO A 258 8.88 5.75 9.54
N ILE A 259 8.40 5.98 8.33
CA ILE A 259 8.81 7.09 7.48
C ILE A 259 7.73 8.15 7.43
N LYS A 260 8.15 9.40 7.33
CA LYS A 260 7.25 10.54 7.18
C LYS A 260 6.56 10.49 5.82
N ALA A 261 5.26 10.77 5.79
CA ALA A 261 4.55 10.97 4.52
C ALA A 261 5.03 12.26 3.84
N VAL A 262 5.17 12.20 2.52
CA VAL A 262 5.51 13.33 1.65
C VAL A 262 4.36 13.53 0.65
N PRO A 263 3.31 14.29 1.02
CA PRO A 263 2.13 14.49 0.17
C PRO A 263 2.46 15.18 -1.16
N TRP A 264 3.41 16.10 -1.12
CA TRP A 264 3.94 16.79 -2.29
C TRP A 264 5.19 16.07 -2.80
N SER A 265 4.98 15.05 -3.62
CA SER A 265 6.09 14.25 -4.13
C SER A 265 7.14 15.12 -4.83
N PRO A 266 8.44 15.02 -4.45
CA PRO A 266 9.52 15.83 -5.03
C PRO A 266 9.79 15.51 -6.50
N TYR A 267 9.27 14.39 -6.99
CA TYR A 267 9.43 13.97 -8.39
C TYR A 267 8.45 14.65 -9.35
N ILE A 268 7.47 15.39 -8.84
CA ILE A 268 6.48 16.11 -9.66
C ILE A 268 6.87 17.58 -9.74
N ALA A 269 7.05 18.07 -10.94
CA ALA A 269 7.40 19.46 -11.20
C ALA A 269 6.40 20.43 -10.54
N GLY A 270 6.91 21.46 -9.89
CA GLY A 270 6.12 22.47 -9.17
C GLY A 270 5.73 22.09 -7.75
N ASN A 271 5.96 20.85 -7.32
CA ASN A 271 5.71 20.45 -5.92
C ASN A 271 6.75 21.00 -4.94
N ASP A 272 7.94 21.36 -5.42
CA ASP A 272 8.97 22.08 -4.67
C ASP A 272 8.47 23.42 -4.10
N LYS A 273 7.48 24.03 -4.76
CA LYS A 273 6.81 25.28 -4.35
C LYS A 273 5.64 25.02 -3.39
N LYS A 274 5.22 23.79 -3.19
CA LYS A 274 4.15 23.41 -2.28
C LYS A 274 4.69 23.22 -0.87
N LYS A 275 3.88 23.62 0.12
CA LYS A 275 4.21 23.48 1.54
C LYS A 275 3.13 22.68 2.23
N ASP A 276 3.53 21.92 3.26
CA ASP A 276 2.60 21.37 4.22
C ASP A 276 2.01 22.53 5.02
N GLU A 277 0.75 22.85 4.78
CA GLU A 277 0.02 23.84 5.56
C GLU A 277 -0.93 23.11 6.49
N PRO A 278 -0.84 23.32 7.81
CA PRO A 278 -1.84 22.81 8.72
C PRO A 278 -3.19 23.44 8.35
N ALA A 279 -4.18 22.59 8.10
CA ALA A 279 -5.49 23.01 7.62
C ALA A 279 -6.24 23.96 8.60
N LEU A 280 -5.77 24.09 9.85
CA LEU A 280 -6.23 25.02 10.87
C LEU A 280 -5.07 25.25 11.83
N MET A 281 -4.32 26.30 11.64
CA MET A 281 -3.77 27.02 12.77
C MET A 281 -4.94 27.76 13.40
N ALA A 282 -5.33 27.40 14.62
CA ALA A 282 -6.17 28.26 15.40
C ALA A 282 -5.55 29.67 15.34
N GLU A 283 -6.27 30.65 14.76
CA GLU A 283 -5.86 32.02 14.84
C GLU A 283 -5.56 32.30 16.32
N LYS A 284 -4.30 32.61 16.60
CA LYS A 284 -3.93 33.11 17.91
C LYS A 284 -4.70 34.44 18.09
N LYS A 285 -5.87 34.37 18.72
CA LYS A 285 -6.50 35.53 19.32
C LYS A 285 -5.84 35.83 20.64
#